data_747274399664fcabccdaf7df26796363
#
_entry.id   747274399664fcabccdaf7df26796363
#
_cell.length_a   1.000
_cell.length_b   1.000
_cell.length_c   1.000
_cell.angle_alpha   90.00
_cell.angle_beta   90.00
_cell.angle_gamma   90.00
#
_symmetry.space_group_name_H-M   'P 1'
#
loop_
_entity.id
_entity.type
_entity.pdbx_description
1 polymer ?
#
loop_
_entity_poly.entity_id
_entity_poly.type
_entity_poly.pdbx_seq_one_letter_code
_entity_poly.pdbx_strand_id
1 'polypeptide(L)'
;LDEVLDGGFPRGSLILLAGNPGTGKTAFSMQFLVRGAELGEPGVYVSFAEGHETLIENLSSHLGVDLAEMESKGVLRILDFTAMREDSMSAILGGILGEVEALGAKRLVIDSFSAMAQAYKEPIDVRVIVHTVLGKIVRQMGCTTIMIEEIPLGEARVGRGIEEFVADGLVILRADKLDGRIFRDLEIVKLRGMEPRERSLAFTLRGGFKVLPPLKPKPAGKPSRFQPIPDPPGMYSTGSRDLDAMLGGGIPEASSTLIEIAEKVSTWEYNLLVDPMMANSIAQGRAVLVIPPIGVRAEDVAGRISSYGIHEDDISRFMRIFRFHGPPEKPYIYTVEAGDISGDLKMYAGVAEELEESTGKPILLVVGLDTLTALYGEEACVKALGLGAARIFRGAAVHLAKSIPEVSAERLGPAMDVYLKLTREHGALLIYGVKPRTGLYALDVDASKGYPMPGLTPIV
;
A
#
# COMPACT_ATOMS: atom_id res chain seq x y z
N LEU A 1 3.59 -9.34 -8.71
CA LEU A 1 2.56 -10.27 -9.17
C LEU A 1 3.13 -11.69 -9.26
N ASP A 2 4.35 -11.87 -9.72
CA ASP A 2 5.00 -13.18 -9.90
C ASP A 2 5.06 -13.98 -8.60
N GLU A 3 5.31 -13.33 -7.45
CA GLU A 3 5.28 -13.97 -6.13
C GLU A 3 3.89 -14.48 -5.73
N VAL A 4 2.83 -13.80 -6.17
CA VAL A 4 1.44 -14.18 -5.89
C VAL A 4 1.00 -15.33 -6.79
N LEU A 5 1.54 -15.37 -8.01
CA LEU A 5 1.28 -16.36 -9.04
C LEU A 5 2.32 -17.51 -9.05
N ASP A 6 3.12 -17.68 -7.99
CA ASP A 6 4.14 -18.73 -7.89
C ASP A 6 5.03 -18.86 -9.15
N GLY A 7 5.42 -17.73 -9.76
CA GLY A 7 6.30 -17.66 -10.91
C GLY A 7 5.76 -16.89 -12.12
N GLY A 8 4.55 -16.31 -12.02
CA GLY A 8 3.95 -15.49 -13.07
C GLY A 8 2.91 -16.23 -13.90
N PHE A 9 2.55 -15.69 -15.07
CA PHE A 9 1.59 -16.32 -15.96
C PHE A 9 2.14 -17.62 -16.56
N PRO A 10 1.32 -18.66 -16.71
CA PRO A 10 1.75 -19.91 -17.38
C PRO A 10 2.27 -19.63 -18.78
N ARG A 11 3.39 -20.27 -19.15
CA ARG A 11 3.97 -20.11 -20.50
C ARG A 11 2.98 -20.60 -21.56
N GLY A 12 2.89 -19.87 -22.66
CA GLY A 12 1.98 -20.19 -23.74
C GLY A 12 0.51 -20.11 -23.32
N SER A 13 0.17 -19.20 -22.41
CA SER A 13 -1.21 -18.89 -22.03
C SER A 13 -1.71 -17.61 -22.69
N LEU A 14 -3.02 -17.51 -22.86
CA LEU A 14 -3.73 -16.32 -23.30
C LEU A 14 -4.40 -15.67 -22.09
N ILE A 15 -3.96 -14.46 -21.77
CA ILE A 15 -4.47 -13.67 -20.64
C ILE A 15 -5.29 -12.50 -21.17
N LEU A 16 -6.53 -12.41 -20.78
CA LEU A 16 -7.39 -11.25 -21.02
C LEU A 16 -7.16 -10.26 -19.88
N LEU A 17 -6.69 -9.05 -20.21
CA LEU A 17 -6.49 -7.95 -19.28
C LEU A 17 -7.56 -6.90 -19.53
N ALA A 18 -8.55 -6.82 -18.64
CA ALA A 18 -9.70 -5.95 -18.79
C ALA A 18 -9.67 -4.78 -17.79
N GLY A 19 -10.34 -3.69 -18.13
CA GLY A 19 -10.50 -2.55 -17.22
C GLY A 19 -10.95 -1.28 -17.95
N ASN A 20 -11.44 -0.31 -17.16
CA ASN A 20 -11.83 1.00 -17.68
C ASN A 20 -10.61 1.79 -18.22
N PRO A 21 -10.83 2.84 -19.02
CA PRO A 21 -9.77 3.76 -19.40
C PRO A 21 -9.03 4.32 -18.18
N GLY A 22 -7.70 4.44 -18.27
CA GLY A 22 -6.86 4.98 -17.19
C GLY A 22 -6.57 4.05 -16.02
N THR A 23 -6.95 2.77 -16.07
CA THR A 23 -6.64 1.79 -15.01
C THR A 23 -5.21 1.27 -15.03
N GLY A 24 -4.41 1.55 -16.08
CA GLY A 24 -3.01 1.14 -16.17
C GLY A 24 -2.76 -0.12 -16.99
N LYS A 25 -3.70 -0.55 -17.85
CA LYS A 25 -3.57 -1.72 -18.71
C LYS A 25 -2.32 -1.67 -19.59
N THR A 26 -2.13 -0.56 -20.29
CA THR A 26 -0.96 -0.32 -21.17
C THR A 26 0.36 -0.37 -20.39
N ALA A 27 0.43 0.27 -19.22
CA ALA A 27 1.61 0.22 -18.34
C ALA A 27 1.92 -1.20 -17.84
N PHE A 28 0.89 -1.94 -17.41
CA PHE A 28 1.03 -3.35 -17.03
C PHE A 28 1.59 -4.19 -18.18
N SER A 29 1.01 -4.04 -19.36
CA SER A 29 1.35 -4.85 -20.52
C SER A 29 2.74 -4.54 -21.08
N MET A 30 3.15 -3.26 -21.11
CA MET A 30 4.51 -2.92 -21.51
C MET A 30 5.52 -3.41 -20.48
N GLN A 31 5.25 -3.28 -19.19
CA GLN A 31 6.14 -3.81 -18.15
C GLN A 31 6.28 -5.34 -18.22
N PHE A 32 5.22 -6.06 -18.61
CA PHE A 32 5.29 -7.50 -18.89
C PHE A 32 6.32 -7.81 -20.00
N LEU A 33 6.35 -7.02 -21.09
CA LEU A 33 7.34 -7.19 -22.16
C LEU A 33 8.76 -6.79 -21.72
N VAL A 34 8.91 -5.66 -21.04
CA VAL A 34 10.20 -5.20 -20.49
C VAL A 34 10.79 -6.28 -19.58
N ARG A 35 9.98 -6.81 -18.67
CA ARG A 35 10.43 -7.89 -17.79
C ARG A 35 10.80 -9.16 -18.56
N GLY A 36 10.08 -9.46 -19.64
CA GLY A 36 10.44 -10.54 -20.56
C GLY A 36 11.80 -10.36 -21.17
N ALA A 37 12.07 -9.19 -21.71
CA ALA A 37 13.35 -8.87 -22.34
C ALA A 37 14.53 -8.99 -21.35
N GLU A 38 14.35 -8.55 -20.10
CA GLU A 38 15.35 -8.73 -19.02
C GLU A 38 15.63 -10.21 -18.73
N LEU A 39 14.65 -11.09 -18.95
CA LEU A 39 14.77 -12.54 -18.76
C LEU A 39 15.24 -13.28 -20.04
N GLY A 40 15.56 -12.54 -21.12
CA GLY A 40 15.93 -13.12 -22.41
C GLY A 40 14.75 -13.67 -23.21
N GLU A 41 13.53 -13.21 -22.92
CA GLU A 41 12.30 -13.54 -23.61
C GLU A 41 11.85 -12.35 -24.48
N PRO A 42 12.21 -12.30 -25.79
CA PRO A 42 11.82 -11.19 -26.65
C PRO A 42 10.30 -11.03 -26.75
N GLY A 43 9.85 -9.79 -26.92
CA GLY A 43 8.44 -9.47 -26.94
C GLY A 43 7.99 -8.60 -28.11
N VAL A 44 6.72 -8.78 -28.50
CA VAL A 44 6.03 -7.95 -29.51
C VAL A 44 4.90 -7.21 -28.84
N TYR A 45 4.82 -5.91 -29.08
CA TYR A 45 3.68 -5.06 -28.70
C TYR A 45 2.93 -4.63 -29.96
N VAL A 46 1.63 -4.86 -30.00
CA VAL A 46 0.75 -4.48 -31.11
C VAL A 46 -0.19 -3.38 -30.63
N SER A 47 -0.05 -2.18 -31.21
CA SER A 47 -0.89 -1.03 -30.88
C SER A 47 -1.94 -0.77 -31.96
N PHE A 48 -3.19 -0.61 -31.52
CA PHE A 48 -4.33 -0.16 -32.35
C PHE A 48 -4.87 1.23 -31.90
N ALA A 49 -4.37 1.75 -30.77
CA ALA A 49 -4.90 2.96 -30.16
C ALA A 49 -3.92 4.12 -30.15
N GLU A 50 -2.63 3.84 -29.94
CA GLU A 50 -1.58 4.88 -29.83
C GLU A 50 -0.47 4.64 -30.87
N GLY A 51 0.02 5.73 -31.47
CA GLY A 51 1.13 5.69 -32.43
C GLY A 51 2.45 5.30 -31.75
N HIS A 52 3.35 4.71 -32.52
CA HIS A 52 4.64 4.17 -32.07
C HIS A 52 5.48 5.20 -31.27
N GLU A 53 5.70 6.40 -31.80
CA GLU A 53 6.55 7.42 -31.14
C GLU A 53 5.95 7.86 -29.79
N THR A 54 4.65 8.13 -29.75
CA THR A 54 3.92 8.54 -28.55
C THR A 54 3.99 7.49 -27.46
N LEU A 55 3.83 6.23 -27.86
CA LEU A 55 3.86 5.09 -26.94
C LEU A 55 5.25 4.90 -26.33
N ILE A 56 6.32 4.99 -27.15
CA ILE A 56 7.70 4.90 -26.65
C ILE A 56 7.98 6.05 -25.67
N GLU A 57 7.68 7.30 -26.03
CA GLU A 57 7.98 8.46 -25.21
C GLU A 57 7.28 8.39 -23.85
N ASN A 58 5.96 8.15 -23.85
CA ASN A 58 5.14 8.09 -22.64
C ASN A 58 5.57 6.95 -21.72
N LEU A 59 5.73 5.75 -22.26
CA LEU A 59 6.02 4.56 -21.45
C LEU A 59 7.48 4.47 -21.00
N SER A 60 8.44 4.94 -21.80
CA SER A 60 9.83 5.04 -21.37
C SER A 60 9.97 5.91 -20.12
N SER A 61 9.34 7.08 -20.14
CA SER A 61 9.32 7.99 -18.98
C SER A 61 8.63 7.37 -17.77
N HIS A 62 7.47 6.71 -17.98
CA HIS A 62 6.67 6.13 -16.91
C HIS A 62 7.36 4.92 -16.24
N LEU A 63 7.98 4.06 -17.04
CA LEU A 63 8.64 2.84 -16.56
C LEU A 63 10.10 3.07 -16.16
N GLY A 64 10.69 4.20 -16.54
CA GLY A 64 12.11 4.51 -16.30
C GLY A 64 13.06 3.63 -17.11
N VAL A 65 12.67 3.22 -18.33
CA VAL A 65 13.43 2.37 -19.25
C VAL A 65 13.48 2.98 -20.63
N ASP A 66 14.53 2.71 -21.40
CA ASP A 66 14.65 3.16 -22.79
C ASP A 66 14.08 2.07 -23.73
N LEU A 67 12.82 2.24 -24.13
CA LEU A 67 12.15 1.30 -25.04
C LEU A 67 12.72 1.35 -26.46
N ALA A 68 13.21 2.50 -26.93
CA ALA A 68 13.85 2.62 -28.23
C ALA A 68 15.17 1.84 -28.28
N GLU A 69 15.95 1.88 -27.19
CA GLU A 69 17.15 1.05 -27.06
C GLU A 69 16.82 -0.44 -27.08
N MET A 70 15.72 -0.84 -26.43
CA MET A 70 15.26 -2.25 -26.43
C MET A 70 14.83 -2.73 -27.81
N GLU A 71 14.18 -1.87 -28.61
CA GLU A 71 13.87 -2.16 -30.02
C GLU A 71 15.14 -2.30 -30.86
N SER A 72 16.11 -1.38 -30.71
CA SER A 72 17.37 -1.42 -31.44
C SER A 72 18.19 -2.68 -31.16
N LYS A 73 18.07 -3.22 -29.95
CA LYS A 73 18.69 -4.49 -29.53
C LYS A 73 17.93 -5.73 -30.01
N GLY A 74 16.77 -5.57 -30.63
CA GLY A 74 15.95 -6.67 -31.12
C GLY A 74 15.35 -7.54 -30.02
N VAL A 75 15.13 -6.99 -28.81
CA VAL A 75 14.47 -7.69 -27.70
C VAL A 75 13.01 -7.26 -27.50
N LEU A 76 12.62 -6.15 -28.13
CA LEU A 76 11.28 -5.63 -28.22
C LEU A 76 10.98 -5.25 -29.67
N ARG A 77 9.74 -5.42 -30.10
CA ARG A 77 9.20 -4.90 -31.35
C ARG A 77 7.84 -4.27 -31.09
N ILE A 78 7.63 -3.04 -31.57
CA ILE A 78 6.36 -2.34 -31.47
C ILE A 78 5.78 -2.22 -32.88
N LEU A 79 4.55 -2.74 -33.05
CA LEU A 79 3.80 -2.68 -34.32
C LEU A 79 2.67 -1.68 -34.17
N ASP A 80 2.65 -0.67 -35.02
CA ASP A 80 1.63 0.39 -35.05
C ASP A 80 0.64 0.12 -36.17
N PHE A 81 -0.59 -0.16 -35.79
CA PHE A 81 -1.71 -0.36 -36.70
C PHE A 81 -2.79 0.72 -36.57
N THR A 82 -2.47 1.89 -36.02
CA THR A 82 -3.43 2.99 -35.81
C THR A 82 -3.99 3.57 -37.12
N ALA A 83 -3.22 3.52 -38.24
CA ALA A 83 -3.59 4.08 -39.54
C ALA A 83 -4.24 3.09 -40.52
N MET A 84 -4.43 1.82 -40.12
CA MET A 84 -4.91 0.81 -41.05
C MET A 84 -6.45 0.80 -41.22
N ARG A 85 -6.92 0.65 -42.47
CA ARG A 85 -8.34 0.60 -42.85
C ARG A 85 -8.86 -0.85 -42.94
N GLU A 86 -10.19 -1.00 -42.94
CA GLU A 86 -10.97 -2.24 -42.82
C GLU A 86 -10.57 -3.43 -43.74
N ASP A 87 -9.95 -3.18 -44.88
CA ASP A 87 -9.74 -4.23 -45.91
C ASP A 87 -8.52 -5.14 -45.65
N SER A 88 -7.81 -5.00 -44.54
CA SER A 88 -6.50 -5.63 -44.35
C SER A 88 -6.33 -6.49 -43.09
N MET A 89 -7.43 -6.91 -42.44
CA MET A 89 -7.29 -7.64 -41.15
C MET A 89 -6.50 -8.95 -41.28
N SER A 90 -6.67 -9.69 -42.37
CA SER A 90 -5.85 -10.89 -42.65
C SER A 90 -4.38 -10.52 -42.83
N ALA A 91 -4.08 -9.34 -43.37
CA ALA A 91 -2.73 -8.82 -43.51
C ALA A 91 -2.13 -8.39 -42.15
N ILE A 92 -2.93 -7.73 -41.30
CA ILE A 92 -2.54 -7.40 -39.94
C ILE A 92 -2.15 -8.65 -39.14
N LEU A 93 -3.01 -9.66 -39.15
CA LEU A 93 -2.78 -10.92 -38.46
C LEU A 93 -1.57 -11.69 -39.04
N GLY A 94 -1.42 -11.66 -40.36
CA GLY A 94 -0.23 -12.21 -41.06
C GLY A 94 1.05 -11.45 -40.64
N GLY A 95 0.98 -10.12 -40.53
CA GLY A 95 2.08 -9.28 -40.07
C GLY A 95 2.48 -9.56 -38.63
N ILE A 96 1.51 -9.64 -37.70
CA ILE A 96 1.75 -10.00 -36.31
C ILE A 96 2.42 -11.36 -36.20
N LEU A 97 1.89 -12.37 -36.92
CA LEU A 97 2.46 -13.71 -36.93
C LEU A 97 3.91 -13.70 -37.45
N GLY A 98 4.15 -13.00 -38.57
CA GLY A 98 5.48 -12.88 -39.19
C GLY A 98 6.50 -12.25 -38.26
N GLU A 99 6.12 -11.17 -37.54
CA GLU A 99 7.04 -10.51 -36.59
C GLU A 99 7.29 -11.35 -35.34
N VAL A 100 6.26 -12.06 -34.84
CA VAL A 100 6.43 -13.00 -33.73
C VAL A 100 7.38 -14.14 -34.10
N GLU A 101 7.27 -14.68 -35.33
CA GLU A 101 8.15 -15.71 -35.88
C GLU A 101 9.57 -15.17 -36.09
N ALA A 102 9.72 -14.02 -36.73
CA ALA A 102 11.01 -13.41 -37.05
C ALA A 102 11.83 -13.04 -35.80
N LEU A 103 11.17 -12.49 -34.78
CA LEU A 103 11.79 -12.15 -33.50
C LEU A 103 12.02 -13.37 -32.60
N GLY A 104 11.35 -14.50 -32.87
CA GLY A 104 11.29 -15.63 -31.95
C GLY A 104 10.62 -15.25 -30.62
N ALA A 105 9.61 -14.37 -30.69
CA ALA A 105 9.00 -13.77 -29.51
C ALA A 105 8.42 -14.82 -28.58
N LYS A 106 8.60 -14.59 -27.26
CA LYS A 106 8.02 -15.40 -26.17
C LYS A 106 6.86 -14.69 -25.48
N ARG A 107 6.73 -13.38 -25.71
CA ARG A 107 5.69 -12.55 -25.15
C ARG A 107 5.04 -11.70 -26.23
N LEU A 108 3.72 -11.59 -26.19
CA LEU A 108 2.93 -10.78 -27.11
C LEU A 108 1.91 -9.95 -26.31
N VAL A 109 1.74 -8.70 -26.70
CA VAL A 109 0.67 -7.82 -26.23
C VAL A 109 -0.15 -7.32 -27.39
N ILE A 110 -1.47 -7.32 -27.26
CA ILE A 110 -2.43 -6.73 -28.22
C ILE A 110 -3.22 -5.63 -27.50
N ASP A 111 -2.94 -4.38 -27.83
CA ASP A 111 -3.54 -3.17 -27.24
C ASP A 111 -4.24 -2.31 -28.30
N SER A 112 -5.56 -2.35 -28.42
CA SER A 112 -6.50 -3.19 -27.67
C SER A 112 -7.24 -4.14 -28.61
N PHE A 113 -7.58 -5.29 -28.07
CA PHE A 113 -8.43 -6.26 -28.79
C PHE A 113 -9.82 -5.68 -29.09
N SER A 114 -10.37 -4.87 -28.18
CA SER A 114 -11.63 -4.15 -28.40
C SER A 114 -11.59 -3.28 -29.65
N ALA A 115 -10.49 -2.53 -29.87
CA ALA A 115 -10.33 -1.71 -31.08
C ALA A 115 -10.21 -2.57 -32.34
N MET A 116 -9.43 -3.64 -32.27
CA MET A 116 -9.33 -4.62 -33.36
C MET A 116 -10.71 -5.27 -33.69
N ALA A 117 -11.45 -5.66 -32.65
CA ALA A 117 -12.76 -6.34 -32.81
C ALA A 117 -13.86 -5.41 -33.38
N GLN A 118 -13.73 -4.09 -33.23
CA GLN A 118 -14.68 -3.12 -33.82
C GLN A 118 -14.64 -3.12 -35.37
N ALA A 119 -13.51 -3.50 -35.95
CA ALA A 119 -13.39 -3.60 -37.42
C ALA A 119 -14.19 -4.77 -38.02
N TYR A 120 -14.74 -5.68 -37.21
CA TYR A 120 -15.53 -6.83 -37.68
C TYR A 120 -17.03 -6.61 -37.50
N LYS A 121 -17.80 -6.93 -38.54
CA LYS A 121 -19.26 -6.78 -38.54
C LYS A 121 -19.97 -7.91 -37.78
N GLU A 122 -19.39 -9.11 -37.78
CA GLU A 122 -20.00 -10.29 -37.17
C GLU A 122 -19.18 -10.84 -36.01
N PRO A 123 -19.81 -11.13 -34.85
CA PRO A 123 -19.11 -11.70 -33.68
C PRO A 123 -18.43 -13.04 -33.94
N ILE A 124 -18.90 -13.80 -34.95
CA ILE A 124 -18.34 -15.09 -35.30
C ILE A 124 -16.95 -14.96 -35.92
N ASP A 125 -16.67 -13.87 -36.64
CA ASP A 125 -15.38 -13.60 -37.27
C ASP A 125 -14.31 -13.35 -36.19
N VAL A 126 -14.66 -12.62 -35.13
CA VAL A 126 -13.81 -12.38 -33.95
C VAL A 126 -13.43 -13.70 -33.28
N ARG A 127 -14.41 -14.62 -33.14
CA ARG A 127 -14.19 -15.94 -32.53
C ARG A 127 -13.22 -16.80 -33.35
N VAL A 128 -13.36 -16.80 -34.68
CA VAL A 128 -12.47 -17.54 -35.58
C VAL A 128 -11.03 -17.03 -35.46
N ILE A 129 -10.84 -15.72 -35.38
CA ILE A 129 -9.52 -15.11 -35.27
C ILE A 129 -8.86 -15.47 -33.95
N VAL A 130 -9.57 -15.26 -32.83
CA VAL A 130 -9.05 -15.60 -31.48
C VAL A 130 -8.67 -17.08 -31.44
N HIS A 131 -9.50 -17.96 -32.00
CA HIS A 131 -9.23 -19.39 -31.99
C HIS A 131 -8.08 -19.80 -32.92
N THR A 132 -8.04 -19.24 -34.13
CA THR A 132 -7.13 -19.71 -35.18
C THR A 132 -5.76 -19.05 -35.07
N VAL A 133 -5.71 -17.73 -34.99
CA VAL A 133 -4.43 -17.00 -35.02
C VAL A 133 -3.77 -16.98 -33.67
N LEU A 134 -4.51 -16.54 -32.65
CA LEU A 134 -3.97 -16.52 -31.31
C LEU A 134 -3.71 -17.93 -30.76
N GLY A 135 -4.58 -18.90 -31.14
CA GLY A 135 -4.33 -20.31 -30.81
C GLY A 135 -3.03 -20.84 -31.43
N LYS A 136 -2.65 -20.42 -32.63
CA LYS A 136 -1.36 -20.76 -33.25
C LYS A 136 -0.21 -20.11 -32.51
N ILE A 137 -0.27 -18.80 -32.28
CA ILE A 137 0.80 -18.04 -31.57
C ILE A 137 0.99 -18.58 -30.16
N VAL A 138 -0.10 -18.69 -29.39
CA VAL A 138 -0.07 -19.10 -27.98
C VAL A 138 0.36 -20.56 -27.84
N ARG A 139 -0.32 -21.49 -28.54
CA ARG A 139 -0.15 -22.93 -28.31
C ARG A 139 0.98 -23.58 -29.12
N GLN A 140 1.13 -23.20 -30.38
CA GLN A 140 2.15 -23.82 -31.23
C GLN A 140 3.52 -23.17 -31.07
N MET A 141 3.56 -21.83 -30.88
CA MET A 141 4.81 -21.10 -30.71
C MET A 141 5.18 -20.91 -29.23
N GLY A 142 4.28 -21.26 -28.30
CA GLY A 142 4.50 -21.14 -26.85
C GLY A 142 4.65 -19.70 -26.39
N CYS A 143 4.05 -18.74 -27.11
CA CYS A 143 4.11 -17.32 -26.80
C CYS A 143 3.04 -16.95 -25.76
N THR A 144 3.45 -16.45 -24.60
CA THR A 144 2.50 -15.94 -23.57
C THR A 144 1.94 -14.61 -24.03
N THR A 145 0.62 -14.54 -24.16
CA THR A 145 -0.06 -13.42 -24.81
C THR A 145 -1.00 -12.70 -23.87
N ILE A 146 -0.88 -11.37 -23.78
CA ILE A 146 -1.84 -10.50 -23.11
C ILE A 146 -2.70 -9.81 -24.17
N MET A 147 -4.01 -9.96 -24.06
CA MET A 147 -5.00 -9.23 -24.82
C MET A 147 -5.66 -8.17 -23.94
N ILE A 148 -5.59 -6.92 -24.34
CA ILE A 148 -6.24 -5.82 -23.61
C ILE A 148 -7.68 -5.67 -24.09
N GLU A 149 -8.61 -5.67 -23.13
CA GLU A 149 -10.03 -5.43 -23.35
C GLU A 149 -10.47 -4.17 -22.60
N GLU A 150 -11.11 -3.24 -23.30
CA GLU A 150 -11.63 -2.03 -22.69
C GLU A 150 -13.05 -2.25 -22.16
N ILE A 151 -13.25 -1.88 -20.89
CA ILE A 151 -14.58 -1.85 -20.28
C ILE A 151 -15.07 -0.39 -20.33
N PRO A 152 -16.19 -0.09 -21.02
CA PRO A 152 -16.77 1.24 -21.03
C PRO A 152 -17.11 1.74 -19.60
N LEU A 153 -17.03 3.04 -19.37
CA LEU A 153 -17.42 3.62 -18.10
C LEU A 153 -18.90 3.38 -17.80
N GLY A 154 -19.17 2.85 -16.60
CA GLY A 154 -20.52 2.50 -16.15
C GLY A 154 -20.98 1.09 -16.51
N GLU A 155 -20.18 0.31 -17.22
CA GLU A 155 -20.43 -1.10 -17.50
C GLU A 155 -19.59 -2.00 -16.56
N ALA A 156 -20.19 -3.12 -16.16
CA ALA A 156 -19.51 -4.16 -15.37
C ALA A 156 -19.14 -5.39 -16.23
N ARG A 157 -19.63 -5.43 -17.48
CA ARG A 157 -19.45 -6.59 -18.36
C ARG A 157 -18.10 -6.52 -19.06
N VAL A 158 -17.34 -7.60 -18.98
CA VAL A 158 -16.06 -7.78 -19.68
C VAL A 158 -16.34 -8.35 -21.06
N GLY A 159 -15.87 -7.65 -22.11
CA GLY A 159 -15.93 -8.13 -23.48
C GLY A 159 -17.32 -8.38 -24.06
N ARG A 160 -17.36 -9.06 -25.19
CA ARG A 160 -18.61 -9.44 -25.91
C ARG A 160 -19.13 -10.81 -25.50
N GLY A 161 -18.57 -11.45 -24.47
CA GLY A 161 -18.95 -12.74 -23.93
C GLY A 161 -18.37 -13.93 -24.69
N ILE A 162 -17.30 -13.73 -25.47
CA ILE A 162 -16.62 -14.77 -26.23
C ILE A 162 -15.19 -14.94 -25.72
N GLU A 163 -14.52 -13.84 -25.48
CA GLU A 163 -13.10 -13.72 -25.15
C GLU A 163 -12.81 -14.37 -23.79
N GLU A 164 -13.71 -14.19 -22.83
CA GLU A 164 -13.64 -14.78 -21.50
C GLU A 164 -13.61 -16.33 -21.52
N PHE A 165 -14.28 -16.94 -22.50
CA PHE A 165 -14.33 -18.41 -22.60
C PHE A 165 -13.08 -19.00 -23.24
N VAL A 166 -12.41 -18.25 -24.12
CA VAL A 166 -11.22 -18.70 -24.84
C VAL A 166 -9.94 -18.45 -24.04
N ALA A 167 -9.87 -17.34 -23.28
CA ALA A 167 -8.73 -16.98 -22.49
C ALA A 167 -8.43 -18.01 -21.40
N ASP A 168 -7.14 -18.27 -21.16
CA ASP A 168 -6.67 -19.11 -20.05
C ASP A 168 -6.69 -18.37 -18.73
N GLY A 169 -6.51 -17.04 -18.77
CA GLY A 169 -6.61 -16.14 -17.62
C GLY A 169 -7.47 -14.92 -17.91
N LEU A 170 -8.12 -14.39 -16.86
CA LEU A 170 -8.83 -13.12 -16.87
C LEU A 170 -8.41 -12.31 -15.65
N VAL A 171 -7.83 -11.16 -15.91
CA VAL A 171 -7.41 -10.17 -14.90
C VAL A 171 -8.15 -8.86 -15.17
N ILE A 172 -8.76 -8.30 -14.14
CA ILE A 172 -9.47 -7.02 -14.23
C ILE A 172 -8.72 -5.98 -13.40
N LEU A 173 -8.42 -4.83 -14.01
CA LEU A 173 -7.85 -3.67 -13.32
C LEU A 173 -8.96 -2.65 -13.05
N ARG A 174 -8.99 -2.16 -11.81
CA ARG A 174 -9.94 -1.11 -11.39
C ARG A 174 -9.21 0.11 -10.83
N ALA A 175 -9.85 1.24 -10.91
CA ALA A 175 -9.43 2.48 -10.27
C ALA A 175 -10.66 3.11 -9.61
N ASP A 176 -10.80 2.85 -8.32
CA ASP A 176 -11.91 3.28 -7.49
C ASP A 176 -11.51 4.42 -6.55
N LYS A 177 -12.40 4.80 -5.65
CA LYS A 177 -12.14 5.82 -4.64
C LYS A 177 -12.28 5.25 -3.24
N LEU A 178 -11.26 5.43 -2.41
CA LEU A 178 -11.30 5.21 -0.97
C LEU A 178 -11.25 6.57 -0.27
N ASP A 179 -12.33 6.97 0.36
CA ASP A 179 -12.47 8.29 1.01
C ASP A 179 -12.02 9.46 0.10
N GLY A 180 -12.50 9.42 -1.17
CA GLY A 180 -12.20 10.43 -2.19
C GLY A 180 -10.74 10.45 -2.68
N ARG A 181 -9.95 9.41 -2.40
CA ARG A 181 -8.59 9.19 -2.90
C ARG A 181 -8.60 8.06 -3.92
N ILE A 182 -7.70 8.13 -4.90
CA ILE A 182 -7.56 7.03 -5.87
C ILE A 182 -7.12 5.77 -5.12
N PHE A 183 -7.87 4.69 -5.31
CA PHE A 183 -7.51 3.34 -4.91
C PHE A 183 -7.49 2.46 -6.17
N ARG A 184 -6.44 1.66 -6.33
CA ARG A 184 -6.29 0.78 -7.49
C ARG A 184 -6.20 -0.66 -7.03
N ASP A 185 -7.00 -1.50 -7.65
CA ASP A 185 -6.96 -2.95 -7.42
C ASP A 185 -6.98 -3.74 -8.72
N LEU A 186 -6.43 -4.93 -8.65
CA LEU A 186 -6.55 -5.95 -9.67
C LEU A 186 -7.29 -7.17 -9.10
N GLU A 187 -8.10 -7.80 -9.93
CA GLU A 187 -8.78 -9.05 -9.61
C GLU A 187 -8.39 -10.13 -10.61
N ILE A 188 -7.92 -11.28 -10.09
CA ILE A 188 -7.69 -12.49 -10.87
C ILE A 188 -8.98 -13.32 -10.86
N VAL A 189 -9.82 -13.10 -11.85
CA VAL A 189 -11.12 -13.78 -11.96
C VAL A 189 -10.94 -15.25 -12.30
N LYS A 190 -9.98 -15.53 -13.20
CA LYS A 190 -9.69 -16.86 -13.72
C LYS A 190 -8.22 -16.99 -14.07
N LEU A 191 -7.63 -18.14 -13.76
CA LEU A 191 -6.30 -18.51 -14.25
C LEU A 191 -6.23 -20.05 -14.32
N ARG A 192 -6.23 -20.61 -15.52
CA ARG A 192 -6.16 -22.06 -15.72
C ARG A 192 -4.80 -22.61 -15.36
N GLY A 193 -4.80 -23.74 -14.65
CA GLY A 193 -3.57 -24.42 -14.26
C GLY A 193 -2.86 -23.82 -13.04
N MET A 194 -3.44 -22.80 -12.42
CA MET A 194 -2.92 -22.17 -11.21
C MET A 194 -4.05 -21.82 -10.24
N GLU A 195 -3.77 -21.89 -8.95
CA GLU A 195 -4.66 -21.43 -7.90
C GLU A 195 -3.99 -20.23 -7.20
N PRO A 196 -4.39 -18.99 -7.53
CA PRO A 196 -3.78 -17.80 -6.94
C PRO A 196 -4.10 -17.76 -5.44
N ARG A 197 -3.09 -17.49 -4.62
CA ARG A 197 -3.24 -17.36 -3.16
C ARG A 197 -4.15 -16.21 -2.78
N GLU A 198 -4.08 -15.13 -3.55
CA GLU A 198 -4.91 -13.95 -3.41
C GLU A 198 -5.55 -13.63 -4.76
N ARG A 199 -6.86 -13.42 -4.77
CA ARG A 199 -7.59 -13.10 -6.00
C ARG A 199 -7.69 -11.61 -6.24
N SER A 200 -7.69 -10.80 -5.18
CA SER A 200 -7.77 -9.35 -5.27
C SER A 200 -6.57 -8.72 -4.58
N LEU A 201 -5.89 -7.81 -5.25
CA LEU A 201 -4.66 -7.19 -4.78
C LEU A 201 -4.69 -5.69 -5.09
N ALA A 202 -4.28 -4.87 -4.12
CA ALA A 202 -4.01 -3.46 -4.40
C ALA A 202 -2.75 -3.31 -5.27
N PHE A 203 -2.68 -2.22 -6.05
CA PHE A 203 -1.49 -1.88 -6.81
C PHE A 203 -1.29 -0.36 -6.93
N THR A 204 -0.11 0.04 -7.35
CA THR A 204 0.22 1.42 -7.72
C THR A 204 0.86 1.48 -9.09
N LEU A 205 0.78 2.67 -9.72
CA LEU A 205 1.50 2.98 -10.96
C LEU A 205 2.75 3.83 -10.71
N ARG A 206 3.11 4.10 -9.45
CA ARG A 206 4.29 4.89 -9.09
C ARG A 206 5.60 4.18 -9.48
N GLY A 207 6.24 4.68 -10.53
CA GLY A 207 7.47 4.08 -11.08
C GLY A 207 7.23 2.68 -11.66
N GLY A 208 6.16 2.56 -12.47
CA GLY A 208 5.70 1.33 -13.09
C GLY A 208 4.56 0.66 -12.32
N PHE A 209 4.08 -0.45 -12.87
CA PHE A 209 3.02 -1.24 -12.26
C PHE A 209 3.57 -2.11 -11.12
N LYS A 210 3.15 -1.85 -9.91
CA LYS A 210 3.60 -2.60 -8.72
C LYS A 210 2.41 -3.09 -7.93
N VAL A 211 2.30 -4.40 -7.78
CA VAL A 211 1.33 -5.05 -6.89
C VAL A 211 1.79 -4.88 -5.44
N LEU A 212 0.85 -4.64 -4.56
CA LEU A 212 1.03 -4.47 -3.14
C LEU A 212 0.48 -5.74 -2.45
N PRO A 213 1.33 -6.75 -2.18
CA PRO A 213 0.87 -7.99 -1.58
C PRO A 213 0.44 -7.77 -0.12
N PRO A 214 -0.32 -8.71 0.47
CA PRO A 214 -0.63 -8.67 1.88
C PRO A 214 0.62 -8.51 2.73
N LEU A 215 0.54 -7.57 3.69
CA LEU A 215 1.65 -7.29 4.57
C LEU A 215 2.01 -8.52 5.42
N LYS A 216 3.29 -8.89 5.42
CA LYS A 216 3.83 -9.99 6.22
C LYS A 216 4.93 -9.50 7.15
N PRO A 217 4.99 -10.02 8.39
CA PRO A 217 6.14 -9.77 9.25
C PRO A 217 7.42 -10.21 8.54
N LYS A 218 8.39 -9.30 8.47
CA LYS A 218 9.74 -9.65 7.99
C LYS A 218 10.61 -9.93 9.21
N PRO A 219 11.37 -11.05 9.23
CA PRO A 219 12.30 -11.30 10.33
C PRO A 219 13.31 -10.15 10.37
N ALA A 220 13.40 -9.51 11.52
CA ALA A 220 14.46 -8.53 11.76
C ALA A 220 15.82 -9.27 11.75
N GLY A 221 16.82 -8.66 11.13
CA GLY A 221 18.21 -9.12 11.21
C GLY A 221 18.75 -9.03 12.64
N LYS A 222 20.08 -9.04 12.82
CA LYS A 222 20.67 -8.79 14.14
C LYS A 222 20.21 -7.41 14.62
N PRO A 223 19.66 -7.30 15.83
CA PRO A 223 19.23 -6.01 16.38
C PRO A 223 20.38 -4.98 16.31
N SER A 224 20.14 -3.87 15.67
CA SER A 224 21.05 -2.73 15.71
C SER A 224 20.43 -1.62 16.57
N ARG A 225 21.27 -0.75 17.12
CA ARG A 225 20.78 0.39 17.90
C ARG A 225 19.98 1.32 16.98
N PHE A 226 18.80 1.73 17.42
CA PHE A 226 17.96 2.67 16.69
C PHE A 226 18.70 3.96 16.35
N GLN A 227 18.62 4.38 15.10
CA GLN A 227 19.23 5.62 14.64
C GLN A 227 18.17 6.72 14.64
N PRO A 228 18.24 7.69 15.57
CA PRO A 228 17.24 8.72 15.67
C PRO A 228 17.24 9.64 14.45
N ILE A 229 16.05 10.05 14.06
CA ILE A 229 15.83 11.08 13.05
C ILE A 229 15.65 12.40 13.81
N PRO A 230 16.48 13.44 13.54
CA PRO A 230 16.36 14.73 14.19
C PRO A 230 15.00 15.38 13.93
N ASP A 231 14.51 16.11 14.92
CA ASP A 231 13.28 16.86 14.81
C ASP A 231 13.46 18.10 13.92
N PRO A 232 12.57 18.32 12.93
CA PRO A 232 12.53 19.59 12.20
C PRO A 232 12.03 20.72 13.12
N PRO A 233 12.30 22.00 12.77
CA PRO A 233 11.80 23.12 13.56
C PRO A 233 10.27 23.12 13.70
N GLY A 234 9.77 23.16 14.93
CA GLY A 234 8.34 23.17 15.28
C GLY A 234 7.61 21.83 15.08
N MET A 235 8.36 20.74 14.86
CA MET A 235 7.83 19.40 14.64
C MET A 235 8.61 18.36 15.46
N TYR A 236 7.98 17.23 15.74
CA TYR A 236 8.62 16.01 16.21
C TYR A 236 8.62 14.98 15.10
N SER A 237 9.80 14.45 14.77
CA SER A 237 9.90 13.34 13.83
C SER A 237 9.19 12.10 14.39
N THR A 238 8.44 11.43 13.53
CA THR A 238 7.79 10.15 13.84
C THR A 238 8.76 8.98 13.94
N GLY A 239 10.06 9.21 13.72
CA GLY A 239 11.05 8.14 13.61
C GLY A 239 11.03 7.40 12.28
N SER A 240 10.13 7.77 11.37
CA SER A 240 10.03 7.26 10.00
C SER A 240 10.09 8.42 8.99
N ARG A 241 11.09 8.39 8.09
CA ARG A 241 11.23 9.42 7.05
C ARG A 241 10.03 9.51 6.11
N ASP A 242 9.45 8.35 5.78
CA ASP A 242 8.32 8.29 4.87
C ASP A 242 7.06 8.87 5.53
N LEU A 243 6.83 8.56 6.81
CA LEU A 243 5.70 9.11 7.56
C LEU A 243 5.89 10.61 7.81
N ASP A 244 7.10 11.05 8.14
CA ASP A 244 7.43 12.48 8.25
C ASP A 244 7.17 13.22 6.94
N ALA A 245 7.62 12.65 5.80
CA ALA A 245 7.37 13.22 4.48
C ALA A 245 5.87 13.28 4.15
N MET A 246 5.09 12.24 4.48
CA MET A 246 3.64 12.22 4.30
C MET A 246 2.94 13.31 5.10
N LEU A 247 3.46 13.61 6.31
CA LEU A 247 2.90 14.61 7.23
C LEU A 247 3.45 16.03 7.01
N GLY A 248 4.44 16.20 6.11
CA GLY A 248 5.05 17.49 5.84
C GLY A 248 6.14 17.89 6.85
N GLY A 249 6.75 16.91 7.54
CA GLY A 249 7.87 17.10 8.45
C GLY A 249 7.77 16.34 9.76
N GLY A 250 6.64 15.74 10.08
CA GLY A 250 6.41 15.01 11.33
C GLY A 250 5.13 15.46 12.04
N ILE A 251 5.10 15.29 13.37
CA ILE A 251 3.99 15.70 14.24
C ILE A 251 4.28 17.11 14.79
N PRO A 252 3.35 18.08 14.68
CA PRO A 252 3.57 19.42 15.22
C PRO A 252 3.83 19.39 16.74
N GLU A 253 4.67 20.29 17.23
CA GLU A 253 4.85 20.49 18.67
C GLU A 253 3.54 20.89 19.37
N ALA A 254 3.38 20.48 20.61
CA ALA A 254 2.18 20.75 21.43
C ALA A 254 0.88 20.37 20.74
N SER A 255 0.86 19.26 19.99
CA SER A 255 -0.27 18.81 19.17
C SER A 255 -0.84 17.47 19.62
N SER A 256 -2.08 17.23 19.18
CA SER A 256 -2.81 15.96 19.33
C SER A 256 -2.99 15.29 18.00
N THR A 257 -2.53 14.05 17.89
CA THR A 257 -2.68 13.17 16.74
C THR A 257 -3.69 12.07 17.05
N LEU A 258 -4.66 11.86 16.19
CA LEU A 258 -5.56 10.70 16.20
C LEU A 258 -5.13 9.72 15.12
N ILE A 259 -4.94 8.46 15.47
CA ILE A 259 -4.78 7.34 14.54
C ILE A 259 -6.01 6.45 14.69
N GLU A 260 -6.93 6.56 13.76
CA GLU A 260 -8.09 5.66 13.65
C GLU A 260 -7.66 4.37 12.98
N ILE A 261 -7.87 3.25 13.66
CA ILE A 261 -7.39 1.92 13.28
C ILE A 261 -8.61 1.05 13.00
N ALA A 262 -8.78 0.64 11.73
CA ALA A 262 -9.85 -0.25 11.34
C ALA A 262 -9.76 -1.61 12.05
N GLU A 263 -10.90 -2.25 12.29
CA GLU A 263 -11.01 -3.51 13.02
C GLU A 263 -10.11 -4.63 12.43
N LYS A 264 -10.00 -4.68 11.10
CA LYS A 264 -9.19 -5.66 10.35
C LYS A 264 -7.68 -5.50 10.53
N VAL A 265 -7.22 -4.41 11.12
CA VAL A 265 -5.79 -4.12 11.34
C VAL A 265 -5.34 -4.75 12.65
N SER A 266 -4.31 -5.57 12.61
CA SER A 266 -3.77 -6.26 13.80
C SER A 266 -2.89 -5.34 14.65
N THR A 267 -2.63 -5.77 15.89
CA THR A 267 -1.81 -5.01 16.85
C THR A 267 -0.39 -4.77 16.34
N TRP A 268 0.26 -5.75 15.73
CA TRP A 268 1.62 -5.57 15.24
C TRP A 268 1.70 -4.59 14.06
N GLU A 269 0.63 -4.47 13.26
CA GLU A 269 0.60 -3.61 12.09
C GLU A 269 0.51 -2.12 12.46
N TYR A 270 -0.37 -1.75 13.38
CA TYR A 270 -0.39 -0.34 13.78
C TYR A 270 0.83 0.05 14.62
N ASN A 271 1.45 -0.90 15.32
CA ASN A 271 2.69 -0.66 16.04
C ASN A 271 3.87 -0.34 15.11
N LEU A 272 3.82 -0.72 13.81
CA LEU A 272 4.80 -0.24 12.82
C LEU A 272 4.83 1.28 12.70
N LEU A 273 3.74 1.97 13.04
CA LEU A 273 3.70 3.44 13.05
C LEU A 273 4.12 4.00 14.42
N VAL A 274 3.69 3.35 15.50
CA VAL A 274 3.79 3.88 16.88
C VAL A 274 5.14 3.59 17.51
N ASP A 275 5.66 2.37 17.34
CA ASP A 275 6.93 1.96 17.97
C ASP A 275 8.13 2.81 17.49
N PRO A 276 8.27 3.18 16.18
CA PRO A 276 9.30 4.13 15.75
C PRO A 276 9.19 5.51 16.39
N MET A 277 7.96 6.02 16.62
CA MET A 277 7.75 7.31 17.29
C MET A 277 8.28 7.28 18.72
N MET A 278 7.98 6.21 19.46
CA MET A 278 8.47 6.01 20.83
C MET A 278 9.97 5.82 20.85
N ALA A 279 10.52 4.95 19.99
CA ALA A 279 11.95 4.71 19.88
C ALA A 279 12.74 5.98 19.54
N ASN A 280 12.23 6.80 18.61
CA ASN A 280 12.84 8.08 18.22
C ASN A 280 12.85 9.08 19.37
N SER A 281 11.74 9.17 20.11
CA SER A 281 11.63 10.04 21.28
C SER A 281 12.65 9.66 22.35
N ILE A 282 12.73 8.38 22.71
CA ILE A 282 13.68 7.87 23.71
C ILE A 282 15.13 8.09 23.25
N ALA A 283 15.46 7.75 22.00
CA ALA A 283 16.80 7.90 21.46
C ALA A 283 17.26 9.37 21.39
N GLN A 284 16.32 10.31 21.33
CA GLN A 284 16.59 11.75 21.44
C GLN A 284 16.55 12.27 22.89
N GLY A 285 16.36 11.40 23.90
CA GLY A 285 16.30 11.75 25.31
C GLY A 285 14.99 12.43 25.72
N ARG A 286 13.90 12.23 25.00
CA ARG A 286 12.54 12.60 25.39
C ARG A 286 11.84 11.43 26.04
N ALA A 287 11.11 11.70 27.11
CA ALA A 287 10.35 10.66 27.78
C ALA A 287 9.05 10.33 27.02
N VAL A 288 8.60 9.10 27.24
CA VAL A 288 7.37 8.54 26.64
C VAL A 288 6.47 8.03 27.75
N LEU A 289 5.22 8.48 27.76
CA LEU A 289 4.19 7.98 28.65
C LEU A 289 3.16 7.18 27.82
N VAL A 290 2.86 5.95 28.24
CA VAL A 290 2.01 5.04 27.47
C VAL A 290 0.83 4.56 28.30
N ILE A 291 -0.38 4.72 27.76
CA ILE A 291 -1.58 4.02 28.19
C ILE A 291 -1.90 3.01 27.07
N PRO A 292 -1.59 1.72 27.24
CA PRO A 292 -1.73 0.75 26.17
C PRO A 292 -3.19 0.55 25.75
N PRO A 293 -3.47 0.24 24.46
CA PRO A 293 -4.77 -0.23 24.01
C PRO A 293 -5.21 -1.53 24.72
N ILE A 294 -6.52 -1.82 24.70
CA ILE A 294 -7.08 -3.06 25.27
C ILE A 294 -6.37 -4.28 24.68
N GLY A 295 -6.02 -5.23 25.57
CA GLY A 295 -5.36 -6.47 25.19
C GLY A 295 -3.86 -6.37 24.95
N VAL A 296 -3.26 -5.17 25.07
CA VAL A 296 -1.81 -4.97 25.00
C VAL A 296 -1.22 -4.90 26.40
N ARG A 297 -0.29 -5.81 26.72
CA ARG A 297 0.37 -5.81 28.02
C ARG A 297 1.50 -4.79 28.06
N ALA A 298 1.75 -4.23 29.24
CA ALA A 298 2.83 -3.26 29.45
C ALA A 298 4.21 -3.85 29.09
N GLU A 299 4.44 -5.13 29.43
CA GLU A 299 5.67 -5.85 29.15
C GLU A 299 5.90 -6.01 27.64
N ASP A 300 4.83 -6.23 26.86
CA ASP A 300 4.92 -6.35 25.41
C ASP A 300 5.30 -5.01 24.75
N VAL A 301 4.83 -3.88 25.31
CA VAL A 301 5.25 -2.53 24.86
C VAL A 301 6.76 -2.35 25.06
N ALA A 302 7.25 -2.61 26.27
CA ALA A 302 8.68 -2.48 26.57
C ALA A 302 9.54 -3.44 25.72
N GLY A 303 9.09 -4.70 25.54
CA GLY A 303 9.77 -5.70 24.71
C GLY A 303 9.89 -5.28 23.24
N ARG A 304 8.84 -4.65 22.68
CA ARG A 304 8.90 -4.12 21.31
C ARG A 304 9.91 -2.97 21.20
N ILE A 305 9.93 -2.04 22.15
CA ILE A 305 10.91 -0.94 22.16
C ILE A 305 12.34 -1.46 22.29
N SER A 306 12.56 -2.50 23.11
CA SER A 306 13.86 -3.19 23.17
C SER A 306 14.29 -3.77 21.83
N SER A 307 13.34 -4.24 20.99
CA SER A 307 13.65 -4.78 19.66
C SER A 307 14.22 -3.73 18.68
N TYR A 308 14.04 -2.45 18.98
CA TYR A 308 14.70 -1.33 18.27
C TYR A 308 16.11 -1.04 18.79
N GLY A 309 16.66 -1.90 19.64
CA GLY A 309 18.00 -1.71 20.21
C GLY A 309 18.08 -0.59 21.28
N ILE A 310 16.94 -0.25 21.88
CA ILE A 310 16.87 0.63 23.06
C ILE A 310 17.16 -0.22 24.31
N HIS A 311 18.15 0.19 25.12
CA HIS A 311 18.54 -0.54 26.31
C HIS A 311 17.50 -0.41 27.44
N GLU A 312 17.46 -1.40 28.32
CA GLU A 312 16.56 -1.43 29.49
C GLU A 312 16.76 -0.20 30.40
N ASP A 313 17.99 0.29 30.54
CA ASP A 313 18.30 1.48 31.31
C ASP A 313 17.62 2.73 30.69
N ASP A 314 17.65 2.86 29.37
CA ASP A 314 16.98 3.96 28.66
C ASP A 314 15.45 3.83 28.77
N ILE A 315 14.92 2.61 28.68
CA ILE A 315 13.49 2.34 28.90
C ILE A 315 13.11 2.74 30.33
N SER A 316 13.86 2.32 31.32
CA SER A 316 13.59 2.63 32.72
C SER A 316 13.67 4.14 33.01
N ARG A 317 14.58 4.85 32.36
CA ARG A 317 14.76 6.29 32.50
C ARG A 317 13.70 7.11 31.80
N PHE A 318 13.37 6.76 30.55
CA PHE A 318 12.57 7.60 29.65
C PHE A 318 11.15 7.11 29.41
N MET A 319 10.73 5.94 29.93
CA MET A 319 9.40 5.40 29.65
C MET A 319 8.60 5.19 30.94
N ARG A 320 7.29 5.47 30.88
CA ARG A 320 6.31 5.08 31.90
C ARG A 320 5.12 4.46 31.19
N ILE A 321 4.72 3.27 31.66
CA ILE A 321 3.61 2.53 31.08
C ILE A 321 2.57 2.29 32.17
N PHE A 322 1.34 2.72 31.91
CA PHE A 322 0.23 2.50 32.84
C PHE A 322 -0.44 1.15 32.56
N ARG A 323 -0.79 0.44 33.61
CA ARG A 323 -1.58 -0.78 33.58
C ARG A 323 -2.70 -0.71 34.60
N PHE A 324 -3.80 -1.42 34.37
CA PHE A 324 -4.98 -1.33 35.21
C PHE A 324 -5.21 -2.56 36.09
N HIS A 325 -4.40 -3.61 35.96
CA HIS A 325 -4.51 -4.84 36.75
C HIS A 325 -3.13 -5.46 37.00
N GLY A 326 -2.96 -6.00 38.19
CA GLY A 326 -1.77 -6.76 38.62
C GLY A 326 -0.66 -5.87 39.22
N PRO A 327 0.29 -6.48 39.93
CA PRO A 327 1.40 -5.76 40.56
C PRO A 327 2.41 -5.29 39.49
N PRO A 328 3.07 -4.14 39.70
CA PRO A 328 4.14 -3.67 38.82
C PRO A 328 5.36 -4.59 38.97
N GLU A 329 5.82 -5.16 37.85
CA GLU A 329 7.00 -6.05 37.81
C GLU A 329 8.29 -5.28 37.48
N LYS A 330 8.18 -4.07 36.98
CA LYS A 330 9.27 -3.22 36.52
C LYS A 330 9.08 -1.79 37.06
N PRO A 331 10.16 -1.03 37.33
CA PRO A 331 10.07 0.30 37.91
C PRO A 331 9.40 1.35 37.04
N TYR A 332 9.29 1.09 35.74
CA TYR A 332 8.64 1.96 34.77
C TYR A 332 7.18 1.56 34.47
N ILE A 333 6.64 0.53 35.11
CA ILE A 333 5.24 0.12 35.01
C ILE A 333 4.48 0.62 36.25
N TYR A 334 3.44 1.39 36.02
CA TYR A 334 2.59 1.96 37.06
C TYR A 334 1.22 1.29 37.02
N THR A 335 0.78 0.74 38.17
CA THR A 335 -0.57 0.21 38.28
C THR A 335 -1.50 1.31 38.72
N VAL A 336 -2.61 1.49 37.98
CA VAL A 336 -3.67 2.47 38.24
C VAL A 336 -4.94 1.72 38.63
N GLU A 337 -5.53 2.13 39.74
CA GLU A 337 -6.88 1.72 40.12
C GLU A 337 -7.84 2.71 39.46
N ALA A 338 -8.49 2.29 38.36
CA ALA A 338 -9.41 3.17 37.65
C ALA A 338 -10.51 3.68 38.58
N GLY A 339 -10.42 4.93 38.94
CA GLY A 339 -11.36 5.63 39.78
C GLY A 339 -12.30 6.54 38.97
N ASP A 340 -12.09 7.85 39.10
CA ASP A 340 -12.75 8.82 38.23
C ASP A 340 -11.75 9.42 37.23
N ILE A 341 -12.21 9.71 36.02
CA ILE A 341 -11.35 10.22 34.93
C ILE A 341 -10.61 11.49 35.32
N SER A 342 -11.17 12.35 36.16
CA SER A 342 -10.55 13.63 36.55
C SER A 342 -9.38 13.42 37.51
N GLY A 343 -9.51 12.47 38.44
CA GLY A 343 -8.46 12.08 39.38
C GLY A 343 -7.30 11.41 38.66
N ASP A 344 -7.64 10.47 37.77
CA ASP A 344 -6.61 9.70 37.04
C ASP A 344 -5.88 10.58 36.01
N LEU A 345 -6.55 11.52 35.36
CA LEU A 345 -5.89 12.50 34.47
C LEU A 345 -4.92 13.41 35.26
N LYS A 346 -5.22 13.80 36.50
CA LYS A 346 -4.29 14.55 37.32
C LYS A 346 -3.05 13.73 37.69
N MET A 347 -3.24 12.45 37.97
CA MET A 347 -2.11 11.54 38.24
C MET A 347 -1.24 11.37 36.98
N TYR A 348 -1.83 11.15 35.79
CA TYR A 348 -1.08 11.09 34.56
C TYR A 348 -0.33 12.38 34.27
N ALA A 349 -0.97 13.53 34.50
CA ALA A 349 -0.31 14.84 34.38
C ALA A 349 0.87 15.01 35.35
N GLY A 350 0.73 14.58 36.60
CA GLY A 350 1.84 14.64 37.59
C GLY A 350 3.04 13.78 37.18
N VAL A 351 2.81 12.56 36.69
CA VAL A 351 3.88 11.69 36.15
C VAL A 351 4.53 12.31 34.91
N ALA A 352 3.74 12.95 34.05
CA ALA A 352 4.24 13.63 32.86
C ALA A 352 5.13 14.85 33.23
N GLU A 353 4.69 15.67 34.19
CA GLU A 353 5.46 16.82 34.70
C GLU A 353 6.78 16.36 35.30
N GLU A 354 6.79 15.33 36.16
CA GLU A 354 8.00 14.72 36.71
C GLU A 354 9.00 14.28 35.61
N LEU A 355 8.49 13.65 34.56
CA LEU A 355 9.30 13.23 33.40
C LEU A 355 9.85 14.42 32.62
N GLU A 356 9.07 15.46 32.39
CA GLU A 356 9.53 16.69 31.74
C GLU A 356 10.58 17.41 32.53
N GLU A 357 10.41 17.52 33.87
CA GLU A 357 11.40 18.10 34.74
C GLU A 357 12.72 17.32 34.77
N SER A 358 12.63 15.97 34.84
CA SER A 358 13.80 15.10 34.91
C SER A 358 14.61 15.05 33.62
N THR A 359 13.95 15.21 32.48
CA THR A 359 14.58 15.14 31.14
C THR A 359 14.90 16.51 30.55
N GLY A 360 14.27 17.57 31.04
CA GLY A 360 14.33 18.92 30.48
C GLY A 360 13.72 19.05 29.09
N LYS A 361 12.93 18.07 28.66
CA LYS A 361 12.33 17.98 27.31
C LYS A 361 10.86 17.63 27.37
N PRO A 362 10.05 18.12 26.39
CA PRO A 362 8.65 17.72 26.24
C PRO A 362 8.51 16.21 26.01
N ILE A 363 7.46 15.62 26.55
CA ILE A 363 7.19 14.17 26.43
C ILE A 363 6.39 13.81 25.19
N LEU A 364 6.44 12.54 24.80
CA LEU A 364 5.49 11.91 23.90
C LEU A 364 4.48 11.11 24.72
N LEU A 365 3.18 11.42 24.56
CA LEU A 365 2.08 10.67 25.16
C LEU A 365 1.47 9.72 24.11
N VAL A 366 1.34 8.44 24.43
CA VAL A 366 0.68 7.44 23.57
C VAL A 366 -0.49 6.83 24.33
N VAL A 367 -1.69 6.99 23.83
CA VAL A 367 -2.93 6.64 24.55
C VAL A 367 -3.82 5.69 23.72
N GLY A 368 -4.11 4.50 24.24
CA GLY A 368 -5.19 3.64 23.78
C GLY A 368 -6.54 4.20 24.20
N LEU A 369 -7.27 4.81 23.27
CA LEU A 369 -8.59 5.39 23.55
C LEU A 369 -9.62 4.34 23.90
N ASP A 370 -9.52 3.14 23.33
CA ASP A 370 -10.36 2.00 23.65
C ASP A 370 -10.24 1.61 25.14
N THR A 371 -9.03 1.65 25.70
CA THR A 371 -8.81 1.44 27.15
C THR A 371 -9.51 2.52 27.99
N LEU A 372 -9.32 3.80 27.62
CA LEU A 372 -9.97 4.88 28.36
C LEU A 372 -11.50 4.82 28.25
N THR A 373 -12.02 4.53 27.05
CA THR A 373 -13.48 4.43 26.86
C THR A 373 -14.08 3.24 27.61
N ALA A 374 -13.38 2.14 27.72
CA ALA A 374 -13.84 0.99 28.50
C ALA A 374 -13.85 1.26 30.00
N LEU A 375 -12.91 2.09 30.50
CA LEU A 375 -12.82 2.41 31.94
C LEU A 375 -13.77 3.53 32.36
N TYR A 376 -13.89 4.59 31.57
CA TYR A 376 -14.58 5.82 31.96
C TYR A 376 -15.84 6.14 31.14
N GLY A 377 -16.10 5.35 30.13
CA GLY A 377 -17.19 5.60 29.17
C GLY A 377 -16.82 6.60 28.07
N GLU A 378 -17.46 6.49 26.94
CA GLU A 378 -17.19 7.30 25.73
C GLU A 378 -17.39 8.79 25.96
N GLU A 379 -18.51 9.18 26.57
CA GLU A 379 -18.87 10.58 26.78
C GLU A 379 -17.84 11.34 27.65
N ALA A 380 -17.35 10.67 28.70
CA ALA A 380 -16.32 11.24 29.56
C ALA A 380 -14.98 11.43 28.82
N CYS A 381 -14.60 10.47 27.98
CA CYS A 381 -13.38 10.55 27.15
C CYS A 381 -13.48 11.65 26.10
N VAL A 382 -14.59 11.72 25.35
CA VAL A 382 -14.81 12.77 24.35
C VAL A 382 -14.79 14.17 25.00
N LYS A 383 -15.43 14.32 26.15
CA LYS A 383 -15.40 15.58 26.90
C LYS A 383 -14.00 15.96 27.37
N ALA A 384 -13.25 15.01 27.93
CA ALA A 384 -11.89 15.24 28.41
C ALA A 384 -10.95 15.66 27.27
N LEU A 385 -11.01 14.95 26.14
CA LEU A 385 -10.18 15.26 24.97
C LEU A 385 -10.64 16.56 24.27
N GLY A 386 -11.94 16.80 24.17
CA GLY A 386 -12.52 18.02 23.59
C GLY A 386 -12.21 19.29 24.40
N LEU A 387 -12.05 19.18 25.72
CA LEU A 387 -11.66 20.29 26.58
C LEU A 387 -10.15 20.57 26.57
N GLY A 388 -9.38 19.85 25.73
CA GLY A 388 -7.95 20.10 25.57
C GLY A 388 -7.10 19.46 26.65
N ALA A 389 -7.55 18.34 27.25
CA ALA A 389 -6.73 17.56 28.17
C ALA A 389 -5.37 17.18 27.58
N ALA A 390 -5.32 17.04 26.24
CA ALA A 390 -4.05 16.83 25.50
C ALA A 390 -3.17 18.09 25.45
N ARG A 391 -3.71 19.30 25.60
CA ARG A 391 -2.95 20.57 25.62
C ARG A 391 -2.30 20.89 26.96
N ILE A 392 -2.54 20.05 27.99
CA ILE A 392 -1.87 20.18 29.29
C ILE A 392 -0.38 19.85 29.15
N PHE A 393 -0.02 19.06 28.12
CA PHE A 393 1.37 18.66 27.88
C PHE A 393 2.01 19.56 26.82
N ARG A 394 3.26 19.98 27.07
CA ARG A 394 4.08 20.75 26.11
C ARG A 394 4.53 19.90 24.90
N GLY A 395 4.41 18.57 25.03
CA GLY A 395 4.84 17.60 24.03
C GLY A 395 3.76 17.29 22.99
N ALA A 396 3.85 16.12 22.37
CA ALA A 396 2.86 15.60 21.44
C ALA A 396 2.08 14.44 22.05
N ALA A 397 0.79 14.35 21.73
CA ALA A 397 -0.05 13.23 22.13
C ALA A 397 -0.50 12.44 20.90
N VAL A 398 -0.36 11.11 20.94
CA VAL A 398 -0.84 10.19 19.91
C VAL A 398 -1.94 9.31 20.50
N HIS A 399 -3.13 9.48 20.00
CA HIS A 399 -4.33 8.75 20.42
C HIS A 399 -4.64 7.62 19.44
N LEU A 400 -4.68 6.39 19.94
CA LEU A 400 -4.96 5.19 19.16
C LEU A 400 -6.42 4.82 19.33
N ALA A 401 -7.22 4.97 18.28
CA ALA A 401 -8.63 4.64 18.25
C ALA A 401 -8.84 3.31 17.53
N LYS A 402 -8.65 2.18 18.24
CA LYS A 402 -8.92 0.84 17.73
C LYS A 402 -10.20 0.30 18.37
N SER A 403 -11.06 -0.32 17.55
CA SER A 403 -12.33 -0.89 18.02
C SER A 403 -13.26 0.09 18.74
N ILE A 404 -13.09 1.40 18.47
CA ILE A 404 -14.02 2.43 18.88
C ILE A 404 -15.04 2.62 17.77
N PRO A 405 -16.32 2.82 18.07
CA PRO A 405 -17.33 3.13 17.05
C PRO A 405 -16.88 4.30 16.15
N GLU A 406 -17.06 4.18 14.85
CA GLU A 406 -16.64 5.18 13.84
C GLU A 406 -17.19 6.59 14.17
N VAL A 407 -18.37 6.64 14.74
CA VAL A 407 -19.01 7.89 15.20
C VAL A 407 -18.14 8.62 16.24
N SER A 408 -17.43 7.90 17.13
CA SER A 408 -16.59 8.52 18.17
C SER A 408 -15.32 9.12 17.56
N ALA A 409 -14.70 8.43 16.60
CA ALA A 409 -13.50 8.93 15.92
C ALA A 409 -13.83 10.19 15.09
N GLU A 410 -14.96 10.22 14.40
CA GLU A 410 -15.45 11.39 13.67
C GLU A 410 -15.73 12.59 14.60
N ARG A 411 -16.23 12.34 15.82
CA ARG A 411 -16.48 13.40 16.82
C ARG A 411 -15.19 13.98 17.41
N LEU A 412 -14.13 13.16 17.51
CA LEU A 412 -12.83 13.57 18.03
C LEU A 412 -11.96 14.26 16.96
N GLY A 413 -12.09 13.85 15.71
CA GLY A 413 -11.27 14.35 14.59
C GLY A 413 -11.19 15.87 14.49
N PRO A 414 -12.27 16.65 14.63
CA PRO A 414 -12.21 18.12 14.61
C PRO A 414 -11.33 18.73 15.69
N ALA A 415 -11.21 18.09 16.86
CA ALA A 415 -10.39 18.57 17.97
C ALA A 415 -8.89 18.20 17.83
N MET A 416 -8.54 17.35 16.89
CA MET A 416 -7.18 16.90 16.67
C MET A 416 -6.44 17.79 15.68
N ASP A 417 -5.13 17.96 15.87
CA ASP A 417 -4.26 18.69 14.97
C ASP A 417 -3.86 17.81 13.77
N VAL A 418 -3.65 16.52 14.02
CA VAL A 418 -3.38 15.49 13.01
C VAL A 418 -4.42 14.37 13.14
N TYR A 419 -4.95 13.91 12.00
CA TYR A 419 -5.88 12.78 11.97
C TYR A 419 -5.52 11.83 10.84
N LEU A 420 -5.12 10.62 11.19
CA LEU A 420 -4.72 9.55 10.28
C LEU A 420 -5.72 8.41 10.35
N LYS A 421 -5.97 7.77 9.20
CA LYS A 421 -6.72 6.51 9.12
C LYS A 421 -5.80 5.40 8.64
N LEU A 422 -5.86 4.26 9.32
CA LEU A 422 -5.16 3.04 9.00
C LEU A 422 -6.20 1.94 8.73
N THR A 423 -6.23 1.43 7.50
CA THR A 423 -7.20 0.43 7.06
C THR A 423 -6.54 -0.68 6.26
N ARG A 424 -7.30 -1.73 5.93
CA ARG A 424 -6.85 -2.84 5.10
C ARG A 424 -7.84 -3.06 3.97
N GLU A 425 -7.34 -3.03 2.72
CA GLU A 425 -8.11 -3.36 1.54
C GLU A 425 -7.33 -4.33 0.64
N HIS A 426 -7.98 -5.37 0.17
CA HIS A 426 -7.38 -6.42 -0.66
C HIS A 426 -6.02 -6.93 -0.13
N GLY A 427 -5.95 -7.14 1.19
CA GLY A 427 -4.75 -7.59 1.90
C GLY A 427 -3.70 -6.50 2.16
N ALA A 428 -3.68 -5.40 1.41
CA ALA A 428 -2.75 -4.31 1.63
C ALA A 428 -3.12 -3.48 2.87
N LEU A 429 -2.14 -3.13 3.67
CA LEU A 429 -2.31 -2.18 4.77
C LEU A 429 -2.15 -0.76 4.21
N LEU A 430 -3.16 0.07 4.41
CA LEU A 430 -3.27 1.40 3.83
C LEU A 430 -3.33 2.48 4.90
N ILE A 431 -2.62 3.59 4.67
CA ILE A 431 -2.64 4.78 5.53
C ILE A 431 -2.91 6.05 4.72
N TYR A 432 -3.66 6.96 5.31
CA TYR A 432 -3.87 8.30 4.76
C TYR A 432 -4.21 9.31 5.84
N GLY A 433 -3.87 10.58 5.60
CA GLY A 433 -4.22 11.68 6.47
C GLY A 433 -5.59 12.26 6.08
N VAL A 434 -6.47 12.39 7.07
CA VAL A 434 -7.70 13.18 6.97
C VAL A 434 -7.34 14.65 7.23
N LYS A 435 -6.46 14.87 8.22
CA LYS A 435 -5.92 16.18 8.58
C LYS A 435 -4.42 16.01 8.97
N PRO A 436 -3.50 16.61 8.23
CA PRO A 436 -3.71 17.20 6.90
C PRO A 436 -4.23 16.17 5.90
N ARG A 437 -4.94 16.64 4.86
CA ARG A 437 -5.38 15.74 3.78
C ARG A 437 -4.17 15.29 2.97
N THR A 438 -3.95 13.98 2.89
CA THR A 438 -2.88 13.37 2.09
C THR A 438 -3.43 12.48 0.98
N GLY A 439 -2.57 12.00 0.09
CA GLY A 439 -2.85 10.85 -0.76
C GLY A 439 -3.04 9.56 0.05
N LEU A 440 -3.33 8.48 -0.65
CA LEU A 440 -3.40 7.13 -0.11
C LEU A 440 -2.04 6.46 -0.27
N TYR A 441 -1.56 5.83 0.80
CA TYR A 441 -0.28 5.10 0.82
C TYR A 441 -0.49 3.66 1.27
N ALA A 442 0.21 2.74 0.62
CA ALA A 442 0.38 1.39 1.13
C ALA A 442 1.57 1.33 2.07
N LEU A 443 1.42 0.60 3.16
CA LEU A 443 2.45 0.41 4.16
C LEU A 443 3.11 -0.96 3.98
N ASP A 444 4.45 -0.97 3.90
CA ASP A 444 5.30 -2.16 3.91
C ASP A 444 6.28 -2.10 5.10
N VAL A 445 6.97 -3.20 5.36
CA VAL A 445 7.99 -3.30 6.41
C VAL A 445 9.38 -3.29 5.78
N ASP A 446 10.20 -2.34 6.18
CA ASP A 446 11.65 -2.36 5.97
C ASP A 446 12.35 -2.84 7.26
N ALA A 447 12.97 -4.01 7.20
CA ALA A 447 13.76 -4.58 8.30
C ALA A 447 15.28 -4.51 8.05
N SER A 448 15.72 -3.78 7.05
CA SER A 448 17.14 -3.71 6.62
C SER A 448 18.08 -3.20 7.70
N LYS A 449 17.56 -2.37 8.63
CA LYS A 449 18.32 -1.82 9.75
C LYS A 449 18.36 -2.70 11.00
N GLY A 450 17.80 -3.92 10.94
CA GLY A 450 17.73 -4.85 12.07
C GLY A 450 16.55 -4.60 13.02
N TYR A 451 15.68 -3.65 12.72
CA TYR A 451 14.40 -3.40 13.37
C TYR A 451 13.32 -3.03 12.33
N PRO A 452 12.03 -3.27 12.61
CA PRO A 452 10.97 -3.02 11.64
C PRO A 452 10.69 -1.52 11.49
N MET A 453 10.73 -1.01 10.26
CA MET A 453 10.38 0.36 9.92
C MET A 453 9.24 0.39 8.91
N PRO A 454 8.30 1.33 9.00
CA PRO A 454 7.29 1.50 7.98
C PRO A 454 7.90 2.13 6.72
N GLY A 455 7.68 1.48 5.58
CA GLY A 455 7.89 2.05 4.26
C GLY A 455 6.54 2.46 3.66
N LEU A 456 6.41 3.64 3.08
CA LEU A 456 5.16 4.14 2.51
C LEU A 456 5.28 4.27 0.99
N THR A 457 4.43 3.54 0.26
CA THR A 457 4.32 3.62 -1.19
C THR A 457 3.03 4.33 -1.58
N PRO A 458 3.08 5.48 -2.28
CA PRO A 458 1.86 6.18 -2.69
C PRO A 458 1.10 5.38 -3.76
N ILE A 459 -0.24 5.35 -3.65
CA ILE A 459 -1.15 4.80 -4.65
C ILE A 459 -1.58 5.94 -5.57
N VAL A 460 -1.15 5.87 -6.84
CA VAL A 460 -1.39 6.90 -7.85
C VAL A 460 -2.01 6.32 -9.11
#